data_4e0c928f256eaf533e15851196c29d86
#
_entry.id   4e0c928f256eaf533e15851196c29d86
#
_cell.length_a   1.000
_cell.length_b   1.000
_cell.length_c   1.000
_cell.angle_alpha   90.00
_cell.angle_beta   90.00
_cell.angle_gamma   90.00
#
_symmetry.space_group_name_H-M   'P 1'
#
loop_
_entity.id
_entity.type
_entity.pdbx_description
1 polymer ?
#
loop_
_entity_poly.entity_id
_entity_poly.type
_entity_poly.pdbx_seq_one_letter_code
_entity_poly.pdbx_strand_id
1 'polypeptide(L)'
;MSGSNGGSMGKLLLGCSGWYYKDWVGPFYREEAKSKLAAYSKVFKTAEIDSTFYTYPSKGTVMGWLKYTQPDFIYSAKLPRLITHKKKLDLNQGVDKDMQRFCELMEPLQLDGKLGCLLAQLPPGLKFDLPLMESFLSVFPSRFKLAVEFRDASWLRDETWRLLEQYNVAYTIVDEPLLPADVKVTSDIAYIRWHGRGEYPWYNYHYKTEELEQWVPKVEETVNKAETTFGYFNNHYHAYAVKNCFEMMDMLGIITPQQKEVKRRVKEYLEARPKAPPPKPSLALTAFMPEEINRMGFKDLLRIFMDNRRIKRAKGIKDEEVKLQEVTSDHVKATVRRYHVAIDVSNRLILHDCADWSRCAPVMQFCKHVGKVLMSMPEEEALSILRRIGTERGKWEFKPYVA
;
A
#
# COMPACT_ATOMS: atom_id res chain seq x y z
N MET A 1 -31.91 -17.33 -38.52
CA MET A 1 -30.55 -16.81 -38.77
C MET A 1 -30.15 -15.98 -37.55
N SER A 2 -29.49 -16.64 -36.61
CA SER A 2 -29.00 -16.02 -35.39
C SER A 2 -27.61 -15.45 -35.65
N GLY A 3 -27.54 -14.14 -35.87
CA GLY A 3 -26.28 -13.43 -35.97
C GLY A 3 -25.57 -13.44 -34.60
N SER A 4 -24.54 -14.27 -34.46
CA SER A 4 -23.58 -14.17 -33.37
C SER A 4 -22.80 -12.89 -33.55
N ASN A 5 -23.13 -11.86 -32.77
CA ASN A 5 -22.25 -10.72 -32.55
C ASN A 5 -20.97 -11.22 -31.87
N GLY A 6 -19.96 -11.53 -32.68
CA GLY A 6 -18.58 -11.77 -32.19
C GLY A 6 -17.97 -10.46 -31.71
N GLY A 7 -18.41 -9.95 -30.59
CA GLY A 7 -17.72 -8.86 -29.88
C GLY A 7 -16.30 -9.35 -29.54
N SER A 8 -15.29 -8.64 -30.04
CA SER A 8 -13.89 -8.90 -29.65
C SER A 8 -13.78 -8.80 -28.12
N MET A 9 -13.37 -9.89 -27.47
CA MET A 9 -13.10 -9.89 -26.03
C MET A 9 -12.06 -8.82 -25.70
N GLY A 10 -12.32 -7.99 -24.70
CA GLY A 10 -11.43 -6.90 -24.31
C GLY A 10 -10.04 -7.41 -23.90
N LYS A 11 -9.06 -6.55 -24.00
CA LYS A 11 -7.67 -6.86 -23.63
C LYS A 11 -7.52 -6.91 -22.09
N LEU A 12 -6.94 -7.97 -21.55
CA LEU A 12 -6.63 -8.09 -20.12
C LEU A 12 -5.13 -7.94 -19.88
N LEU A 13 -4.76 -7.03 -18.99
CA LEU A 13 -3.39 -6.78 -18.56
C LEU A 13 -3.29 -6.95 -17.02
N LEU A 14 -2.67 -8.04 -16.60
CA LEU A 14 -2.43 -8.33 -15.17
C LEU A 14 -0.96 -8.13 -14.80
N GLY A 15 -0.73 -7.47 -13.66
CA GLY A 15 0.60 -7.19 -13.14
C GLY A 15 0.58 -6.84 -11.65
N CYS A 16 1.63 -6.16 -11.19
CA CYS A 16 1.78 -5.76 -9.81
C CYS A 16 1.86 -4.23 -9.67
N SER A 17 1.46 -3.72 -8.50
CA SER A 17 1.72 -2.34 -8.10
C SER A 17 3.17 -2.22 -7.66
N GLY A 18 4.00 -1.64 -8.55
CA GLY A 18 5.45 -1.58 -8.40
C GLY A 18 6.18 -2.88 -8.79
N TRP A 19 7.50 -2.75 -8.87
CA TRP A 19 8.40 -3.86 -9.25
C TRP A 19 9.70 -3.85 -8.44
N TYR A 20 9.97 -2.86 -7.62
CA TYR A 20 11.24 -2.67 -6.92
C TYR A 20 11.12 -2.97 -5.42
N TYR A 21 10.93 -4.24 -5.08
CA TYR A 21 10.85 -4.70 -3.70
C TYR A 21 12.06 -5.59 -3.35
N LYS A 22 12.66 -5.36 -2.18
CA LYS A 22 13.85 -6.10 -1.74
C LYS A 22 13.57 -7.57 -1.49
N ASP A 23 12.41 -7.86 -0.93
CA ASP A 23 11.95 -9.21 -0.59
C ASP A 23 11.49 -10.03 -1.80
N TRP A 24 11.49 -9.44 -3.00
CA TRP A 24 11.33 -10.17 -4.26
C TRP A 24 12.64 -10.75 -4.81
N VAL A 25 13.79 -10.37 -4.22
CA VAL A 25 15.08 -10.99 -4.54
C VAL A 25 15.13 -12.36 -3.88
N GLY A 26 15.48 -13.37 -4.64
CA GLY A 26 15.37 -14.79 -4.29
C GLY A 26 14.11 -15.41 -4.89
N PRO A 27 12.91 -15.10 -4.45
CA PRO A 27 11.72 -15.74 -5.00
C PRO A 27 11.45 -15.39 -6.47
N PHE A 28 11.55 -14.13 -6.86
CA PHE A 28 11.21 -13.66 -8.20
C PHE A 28 12.45 -13.19 -8.97
N TYR A 29 13.24 -12.28 -8.42
CA TYR A 29 14.50 -11.83 -9.03
C TYR A 29 15.66 -12.71 -8.61
N ARG A 30 16.58 -12.97 -9.56
CA ARG A 30 17.92 -13.47 -9.23
C ARG A 30 18.73 -12.34 -8.59
N GLU A 31 19.67 -12.70 -7.73
CA GLU A 31 20.54 -11.71 -7.04
C GLU A 31 21.34 -10.84 -8.02
N GLU A 32 21.77 -11.43 -9.14
CA GLU A 32 22.58 -10.79 -10.17
C GLU A 32 21.78 -9.88 -11.12
N ALA A 33 20.46 -9.75 -10.94
CA ALA A 33 19.61 -8.94 -11.80
C ALA A 33 20.00 -7.45 -11.74
N LYS A 34 20.74 -6.97 -12.74
CA LYS A 34 21.22 -5.58 -12.83
C LYS A 34 20.07 -4.56 -12.90
N SER A 35 18.98 -4.90 -13.58
CA SER A 35 17.77 -4.08 -13.67
C SER A 35 16.55 -4.92 -13.33
N LYS A 36 15.92 -4.62 -12.20
CA LYS A 36 14.68 -5.29 -11.78
C LYS A 36 13.53 -4.99 -12.73
N LEU A 37 13.47 -3.76 -13.27
CA LEU A 37 12.46 -3.39 -14.27
C LEU A 37 12.59 -4.22 -15.55
N ALA A 38 13.80 -4.34 -16.08
CA ALA A 38 14.04 -5.15 -17.27
C ALA A 38 13.73 -6.65 -17.04
N ALA A 39 14.03 -7.15 -15.83
CA ALA A 39 13.69 -8.53 -15.46
C ALA A 39 12.17 -8.72 -15.32
N TYR A 40 11.47 -7.75 -14.71
CA TYR A 40 10.01 -7.75 -14.54
C TYR A 40 9.29 -7.74 -15.90
N SER A 41 9.68 -6.82 -16.80
CA SER A 41 9.02 -6.64 -18.11
C SER A 41 9.21 -7.81 -19.08
N LYS A 42 10.17 -8.71 -18.81
CA LYS A 42 10.29 -9.97 -19.58
C LYS A 42 9.21 -10.98 -19.21
N VAL A 43 8.58 -10.83 -18.05
CA VAL A 43 7.63 -11.80 -17.51
C VAL A 43 6.20 -11.24 -17.48
N PHE A 44 6.05 -9.96 -17.10
CA PHE A 44 4.78 -9.25 -17.11
C PHE A 44 4.70 -8.24 -18.25
N LYS A 45 3.48 -7.96 -18.70
CA LYS A 45 3.20 -6.98 -19.77
C LYS A 45 2.75 -5.62 -19.24
N THR A 46 2.54 -5.51 -17.94
CA THR A 46 2.11 -4.27 -17.31
C THR A 46 2.60 -4.15 -15.87
N ALA A 47 2.76 -2.91 -15.40
CA ALA A 47 2.98 -2.57 -14.01
C ALA A 47 2.34 -1.23 -13.67
N GLU A 48 1.91 -1.06 -12.42
CA GLU A 48 1.51 0.23 -11.89
C GLU A 48 2.73 0.94 -11.27
N ILE A 49 3.02 2.17 -11.70
CA ILE A 49 4.07 3.00 -11.13
C ILE A 49 3.55 3.66 -9.85
N ASP A 50 3.88 3.09 -8.69
CA ASP A 50 3.46 3.61 -7.39
C ASP A 50 4.37 4.76 -6.88
N SER A 51 5.63 4.80 -7.32
CA SER A 51 6.61 5.81 -6.88
C SER A 51 6.23 7.24 -7.23
N THR A 52 5.48 7.46 -8.29
CA THR A 52 4.96 8.77 -8.73
C THR A 52 4.01 9.40 -7.71
N PHE A 53 3.39 8.60 -6.86
CA PHE A 53 2.57 9.09 -5.76
C PHE A 53 3.39 9.91 -4.74
N TYR A 54 4.62 9.52 -4.47
CA TYR A 54 5.47 10.14 -3.46
C TYR A 54 6.25 11.35 -3.97
N THR A 55 6.70 11.27 -5.23
CA THR A 55 7.50 12.32 -5.87
C THR A 55 7.32 12.34 -7.38
N TYR A 56 7.43 13.51 -7.98
CA TYR A 56 7.47 13.63 -9.44
C TYR A 56 8.74 12.96 -9.98
N PRO A 57 8.64 12.09 -11.01
CA PRO A 57 9.83 11.50 -11.60
C PRO A 57 10.65 12.53 -12.35
N SER A 58 11.96 12.30 -12.43
CA SER A 58 12.80 13.07 -13.35
C SER A 58 12.54 12.64 -14.80
N LYS A 59 12.82 13.50 -15.78
CA LYS A 59 12.79 13.13 -17.21
C LYS A 59 13.66 11.90 -17.48
N GLY A 60 14.86 11.82 -16.86
CA GLY A 60 15.73 10.66 -17.00
C GLY A 60 15.14 9.37 -16.46
N THR A 61 14.33 9.45 -15.38
CA THR A 61 13.60 8.29 -14.85
C THR A 61 12.54 7.80 -15.84
N VAL A 62 11.76 8.70 -16.44
CA VAL A 62 10.74 8.35 -17.45
C VAL A 62 11.38 7.74 -18.70
N MET A 63 12.47 8.33 -19.18
CA MET A 63 13.23 7.76 -20.31
C MET A 63 13.85 6.39 -19.96
N GLY A 64 14.22 6.18 -18.71
CA GLY A 64 14.64 4.87 -18.22
C GLY A 64 13.51 3.83 -18.28
N TRP A 65 12.28 4.21 -17.94
CA TRP A 65 11.12 3.31 -18.06
C TRP A 65 10.87 2.90 -19.52
N LEU A 66 10.97 3.83 -20.46
CA LEU A 66 10.89 3.53 -21.91
C LEU A 66 11.98 2.56 -22.34
N LYS A 67 13.23 2.85 -21.99
CA LYS A 67 14.41 2.13 -22.45
C LYS A 67 14.50 0.70 -21.94
N TYR A 68 14.12 0.46 -20.67
CA TYR A 68 14.36 -0.81 -19.97
C TYR A 68 13.19 -1.77 -19.96
N THR A 69 12.11 -1.47 -20.71
CA THR A 69 10.96 -2.38 -20.84
C THR A 69 10.77 -2.86 -22.26
N GLN A 70 10.08 -4.01 -22.38
CA GLN A 70 9.75 -4.58 -23.68
C GLN A 70 8.86 -3.61 -24.51
N PRO A 71 8.87 -3.67 -25.85
CA PRO A 71 8.09 -2.75 -26.70
C PRO A 71 6.59 -2.75 -26.38
N ASP A 72 6.03 -3.90 -26.04
CA ASP A 72 4.60 -4.10 -25.74
C ASP A 72 4.23 -3.92 -24.26
N PHE A 73 5.15 -3.38 -23.45
CA PHE A 73 4.94 -3.18 -22.03
C PHE A 73 4.15 -1.89 -21.77
N ILE A 74 3.05 -2.00 -21.02
CA ILE A 74 2.15 -0.89 -20.72
C ILE A 74 2.24 -0.53 -19.23
N TYR A 75 2.37 0.74 -18.92
CA TYR A 75 2.32 1.26 -17.57
C TYR A 75 0.95 1.84 -17.22
N SER A 76 0.57 1.72 -15.97
CA SER A 76 -0.30 2.69 -15.30
C SER A 76 0.53 3.49 -14.31
N ALA A 77 0.12 4.74 -13.99
CA ALA A 77 0.89 5.57 -13.07
C ALA A 77 -0.03 6.30 -12.09
N LYS A 78 0.31 6.29 -10.80
CA LYS A 78 -0.47 7.01 -9.79
C LYS A 78 -0.22 8.51 -9.89
N LEU A 79 -1.28 9.31 -9.79
CA LEU A 79 -1.15 10.75 -9.61
C LEU A 79 -0.41 11.06 -8.29
N PRO A 80 0.40 12.14 -8.27
CA PRO A 80 1.10 12.57 -7.08
C PRO A 80 0.16 12.85 -5.91
N ARG A 81 0.59 12.45 -4.69
CA ARG A 81 -0.13 12.75 -3.46
C ARG A 81 -0.39 14.25 -3.24
N LEU A 82 0.39 15.10 -3.89
CA LEU A 82 0.17 16.55 -3.87
C LEU A 82 -1.22 16.88 -4.42
N ILE A 83 -1.60 16.29 -5.54
CA ILE A 83 -2.89 16.48 -6.21
C ILE A 83 -4.02 15.86 -5.39
N THR A 84 -3.89 14.57 -5.07
CA THR A 84 -5.00 13.77 -4.53
C THR A 84 -5.18 13.90 -3.01
N HIS A 85 -4.08 13.97 -2.24
CA HIS A 85 -4.12 13.90 -0.77
C HIS A 85 -3.87 15.24 -0.08
N LYS A 86 -2.96 16.09 -0.63
CA LYS A 86 -2.67 17.39 -0.02
C LYS A 86 -3.68 18.44 -0.45
N LYS A 87 -3.83 18.62 -1.77
CA LYS A 87 -4.75 19.58 -2.37
C LYS A 87 -6.15 19.02 -2.62
N LYS A 88 -6.34 17.70 -2.46
CA LYS A 88 -7.66 17.02 -2.51
C LYS A 88 -8.49 17.38 -3.75
N LEU A 89 -7.86 17.45 -4.91
CA LEU A 89 -8.47 17.79 -6.21
C LEU A 89 -8.96 19.22 -6.34
N ASP A 90 -8.77 20.09 -5.35
CA ASP A 90 -9.28 21.47 -5.32
C ASP A 90 -8.49 22.36 -6.29
N LEU A 91 -9.15 22.83 -7.35
CA LEU A 91 -8.58 23.71 -8.37
C LEU A 91 -8.16 25.07 -7.80
N ASN A 92 -8.82 25.58 -6.74
CA ASN A 92 -8.43 26.82 -6.08
C ASN A 92 -7.04 26.73 -5.44
N GLN A 93 -6.52 25.51 -5.25
CA GLN A 93 -5.17 25.26 -4.78
C GLN A 93 -4.16 25.04 -5.93
N GLY A 94 -4.55 25.27 -7.18
CA GLY A 94 -3.70 25.12 -8.36
C GLY A 94 -3.43 23.64 -8.72
N VAL A 95 -4.40 22.76 -8.53
CA VAL A 95 -4.33 21.33 -8.90
C VAL A 95 -4.20 21.17 -10.42
N ASP A 96 -4.81 22.03 -11.20
CA ASP A 96 -4.70 22.08 -12.66
C ASP A 96 -3.24 22.18 -13.14
N LYS A 97 -2.45 23.08 -12.54
CA LYS A 97 -1.03 23.27 -12.86
C LYS A 97 -0.18 22.07 -12.46
N ASP A 98 -0.44 21.52 -11.26
CA ASP A 98 0.28 20.33 -10.80
C ASP A 98 -0.03 19.10 -11.67
N MET A 99 -1.26 18.95 -12.10
CA MET A 99 -1.72 17.89 -13.00
C MET A 99 -1.10 18.05 -14.39
N GLN A 100 -1.14 19.27 -14.96
CA GLN A 100 -0.51 19.55 -16.25
C GLN A 100 0.99 19.19 -16.21
N ARG A 101 1.70 19.65 -15.18
CA ARG A 101 3.12 19.31 -14.97
C ARG A 101 3.35 17.79 -14.91
N PHE A 102 2.48 17.06 -14.25
CA PHE A 102 2.60 15.61 -14.16
C PHE A 102 2.34 14.95 -15.51
N CYS A 103 1.30 15.38 -16.22
CA CYS A 103 0.97 14.88 -17.56
C CYS A 103 2.11 15.14 -18.57
N GLU A 104 2.73 16.30 -18.53
CA GLU A 104 3.92 16.61 -19.35
C GLU A 104 5.09 15.65 -19.07
N LEU A 105 5.30 15.25 -17.81
CA LEU A 105 6.31 14.25 -17.47
C LEU A 105 5.97 12.85 -17.97
N MET A 106 4.69 12.52 -18.04
CA MET A 106 4.21 11.20 -18.52
C MET A 106 4.04 11.15 -20.04
N GLU A 107 4.06 12.30 -20.73
CA GLU A 107 3.85 12.40 -22.16
C GLU A 107 4.77 11.50 -23.01
N PRO A 108 6.08 11.33 -22.71
CA PRO A 108 6.92 10.40 -23.45
C PRO A 108 6.40 8.95 -23.44
N LEU A 109 5.84 8.49 -22.30
CA LEU A 109 5.21 7.17 -22.22
C LEU A 109 3.91 7.10 -23.04
N GLN A 110 3.13 8.17 -23.03
CA GLN A 110 1.90 8.28 -23.81
C GLN A 110 2.17 8.24 -25.33
N LEU A 111 3.16 9.02 -25.78
CA LEU A 111 3.54 9.09 -27.20
C LEU A 111 4.13 7.77 -27.71
N ASP A 112 4.84 7.02 -26.87
CA ASP A 112 5.37 5.69 -27.21
C ASP A 112 4.33 4.57 -27.06
N GLY A 113 3.07 4.90 -26.74
CA GLY A 113 1.99 3.94 -26.52
C GLY A 113 2.19 3.06 -25.28
N LYS A 114 3.06 3.44 -24.36
CA LYS A 114 3.38 2.69 -23.13
C LYS A 114 2.67 3.20 -21.89
N LEU A 115 1.80 4.20 -21.97
CA LEU A 115 0.97 4.64 -20.87
C LEU A 115 -0.48 4.22 -21.11
N GLY A 116 -0.99 3.30 -20.30
CA GLY A 116 -2.35 2.81 -20.40
C GLY A 116 -3.35 3.65 -19.61
N CYS A 117 -2.99 4.05 -18.38
CA CYS A 117 -3.91 4.78 -17.50
C CYS A 117 -3.18 5.57 -16.42
N LEU A 118 -3.73 6.71 -16.02
CA LEU A 118 -3.36 7.43 -14.80
C LEU A 118 -4.36 7.08 -13.68
N LEU A 119 -3.88 6.89 -12.45
CA LEU A 119 -4.71 6.52 -11.30
C LEU A 119 -4.78 7.67 -10.29
N ALA A 120 -5.95 8.23 -10.08
CA ALA A 120 -6.27 9.16 -9.00
C ALA A 120 -6.79 8.40 -7.78
N GLN A 121 -5.90 7.91 -6.91
CA GLN A 121 -6.32 7.35 -5.64
C GLN A 121 -6.60 8.46 -4.62
N LEU A 122 -7.79 8.50 -4.06
CA LEU A 122 -8.24 9.51 -3.10
C LEU A 122 -7.88 9.12 -1.66
N PRO A 123 -7.77 10.10 -0.73
CA PRO A 123 -7.56 9.79 0.68
C PRO A 123 -8.87 9.33 1.35
N PRO A 124 -8.81 8.49 2.41
CA PRO A 124 -9.99 8.01 3.13
C PRO A 124 -10.89 9.11 3.69
N GLY A 125 -10.32 10.28 4.01
CA GLY A 125 -11.08 11.41 4.54
C GLY A 125 -11.70 12.34 3.50
N LEU A 126 -11.63 12.04 2.20
CA LEU A 126 -12.32 12.79 1.15
C LEU A 126 -13.67 12.13 0.89
N LYS A 127 -14.70 12.71 1.52
CA LYS A 127 -16.09 12.28 1.35
C LYS A 127 -16.66 12.75 0.02
N PHE A 128 -17.83 12.22 -0.32
CA PHE A 128 -18.56 12.58 -1.53
C PHE A 128 -18.73 14.09 -1.67
N ASP A 129 -18.23 14.62 -2.77
CA ASP A 129 -18.33 16.02 -3.19
C ASP A 129 -18.34 16.02 -4.73
N LEU A 130 -19.56 15.98 -5.30
CA LEU A 130 -19.76 15.88 -6.75
C LEU A 130 -19.23 17.11 -7.50
N PRO A 131 -19.49 18.37 -7.05
CA PRO A 131 -18.94 19.55 -7.70
C PRO A 131 -17.40 19.59 -7.74
N LEU A 132 -16.76 19.16 -6.66
CA LEU A 132 -15.29 19.07 -6.59
C LEU A 132 -14.75 18.06 -7.62
N MET A 133 -15.35 16.87 -7.69
CA MET A 133 -14.96 15.85 -8.65
C MET A 133 -15.20 16.30 -10.09
N GLU A 134 -16.35 16.86 -10.39
CA GLU A 134 -16.68 17.37 -11.71
C GLU A 134 -15.72 18.46 -12.16
N SER A 135 -15.41 19.43 -11.29
CA SER A 135 -14.43 20.46 -11.56
C SER A 135 -13.05 19.88 -11.89
N PHE A 136 -12.59 18.87 -11.13
CA PHE A 136 -11.34 18.19 -11.41
C PHE A 136 -11.35 17.44 -12.75
N LEU A 137 -12.42 16.71 -13.05
CA LEU A 137 -12.54 15.95 -14.29
C LEU A 137 -12.64 16.84 -15.52
N SER A 138 -13.31 18.02 -15.41
CA SER A 138 -13.46 18.97 -16.50
C SER A 138 -12.14 19.55 -17.01
N VAL A 139 -11.11 19.63 -16.17
CA VAL A 139 -9.78 20.14 -16.53
C VAL A 139 -8.75 19.02 -16.77
N PHE A 140 -9.15 17.76 -16.60
CA PHE A 140 -8.25 16.62 -16.84
C PHE A 140 -8.00 16.45 -18.35
N PRO A 141 -6.70 16.35 -18.79
CA PRO A 141 -6.39 16.26 -20.22
C PRO A 141 -6.95 14.99 -20.87
N SER A 142 -7.88 15.13 -21.80
CA SER A 142 -8.62 14.01 -22.44
C SER A 142 -7.74 13.01 -23.22
N ARG A 143 -6.49 13.38 -23.54
CA ARG A 143 -5.52 12.47 -24.18
C ARG A 143 -5.00 11.36 -23.27
N PHE A 144 -5.22 11.48 -21.92
CA PHE A 144 -4.88 10.45 -20.96
C PHE A 144 -6.12 9.72 -20.47
N LYS A 145 -6.06 8.41 -20.36
CA LYS A 145 -7.07 7.65 -19.63
C LYS A 145 -6.90 7.82 -18.14
N LEU A 146 -8.01 7.91 -17.42
CA LEU A 146 -8.03 8.12 -15.96
C LEU A 146 -8.84 7.01 -15.29
N ALA A 147 -8.31 6.53 -14.16
CA ALA A 147 -9.06 5.74 -13.18
C ALA A 147 -9.11 6.50 -11.84
N VAL A 148 -10.24 6.42 -11.15
CA VAL A 148 -10.40 7.00 -9.82
C VAL A 148 -10.64 5.90 -8.80
N GLU A 149 -9.81 5.85 -7.76
CA GLU A 149 -9.97 4.95 -6.63
C GLU A 149 -10.48 5.72 -5.42
N PHE A 150 -11.69 5.42 -5.02
CA PHE A 150 -12.30 5.95 -3.80
C PHE A 150 -11.81 5.17 -2.57
N ARG A 151 -11.85 5.82 -1.41
CA ARG A 151 -11.49 5.24 -0.11
C ARG A 151 -12.52 5.56 0.97
N ASP A 152 -13.67 6.10 0.56
CA ASP A 152 -14.82 6.40 1.43
C ASP A 152 -16.08 5.89 0.75
N ALA A 153 -16.89 5.13 1.48
CA ALA A 153 -18.11 4.51 0.95
C ALA A 153 -19.17 5.54 0.50
N SER A 154 -19.08 6.80 0.93
CA SER A 154 -19.99 7.85 0.50
C SER A 154 -19.96 8.11 -1.02
N TRP A 155 -18.91 7.72 -1.70
CA TRP A 155 -18.78 7.81 -3.17
C TRP A 155 -19.52 6.70 -3.93
N LEU A 156 -19.90 5.61 -3.27
CA LEU A 156 -20.53 4.45 -3.93
C LEU A 156 -22.02 4.70 -4.16
N ARG A 157 -22.34 5.50 -5.19
CA ARG A 157 -23.71 5.94 -5.52
C ARG A 157 -23.88 6.29 -7.00
N ASP A 158 -25.11 6.34 -7.45
CA ASP A 158 -25.45 6.53 -8.86
C ASP A 158 -24.95 7.86 -9.44
N GLU A 159 -24.94 8.93 -8.67
CA GLU A 159 -24.43 10.23 -9.12
C GLU A 159 -22.92 10.15 -9.47
N THR A 160 -22.18 9.40 -8.69
CA THR A 160 -20.76 9.15 -8.98
C THR A 160 -20.59 8.36 -10.26
N TRP A 161 -21.38 7.30 -10.45
CA TRP A 161 -21.29 6.46 -11.63
C TRP A 161 -21.59 7.24 -12.91
N ARG A 162 -22.68 8.02 -12.91
CA ARG A 162 -23.05 8.87 -14.05
C ARG A 162 -21.98 9.90 -14.39
N LEU A 163 -21.37 10.53 -13.37
CA LEU A 163 -20.30 11.48 -13.58
C LEU A 163 -19.08 10.82 -14.22
N LEU A 164 -18.64 9.66 -13.71
CA LEU A 164 -17.50 8.93 -14.27
C LEU A 164 -17.78 8.47 -15.70
N GLU A 165 -18.99 7.97 -16.00
CA GLU A 165 -19.44 7.58 -17.33
C GLU A 165 -19.42 8.77 -18.30
N GLN A 166 -19.92 9.94 -17.86
CA GLN A 166 -19.93 11.18 -18.66
C GLN A 166 -18.54 11.61 -19.10
N TYR A 167 -17.54 11.46 -18.22
CA TYR A 167 -16.15 11.84 -18.51
C TYR A 167 -15.29 10.68 -19.02
N ASN A 168 -15.86 9.49 -19.27
CA ASN A 168 -15.15 8.28 -19.65
C ASN A 168 -13.99 7.95 -18.70
N VAL A 169 -14.24 8.00 -17.39
CA VAL A 169 -13.30 7.75 -16.33
C VAL A 169 -13.61 6.42 -15.64
N ALA A 170 -12.61 5.57 -15.48
CA ALA A 170 -12.80 4.27 -14.84
C ALA A 170 -12.96 4.38 -13.32
N TYR A 171 -14.00 3.77 -12.80
CA TYR A 171 -14.04 3.40 -11.38
C TYR A 171 -13.01 2.31 -11.10
N THR A 172 -12.19 2.50 -10.08
CA THR A 172 -11.26 1.44 -9.65
C THR A 172 -11.96 0.45 -8.73
N ILE A 173 -12.13 -0.76 -9.23
CA ILE A 173 -12.67 -1.90 -8.48
C ILE A 173 -11.60 -2.37 -7.51
N VAL A 174 -11.88 -2.41 -6.21
CA VAL A 174 -10.88 -2.75 -5.19
C VAL A 174 -11.24 -4.01 -4.42
N ASP A 175 -10.24 -4.78 -4.02
CA ASP A 175 -10.35 -5.79 -2.98
C ASP A 175 -9.60 -5.30 -1.73
N GLU A 176 -10.36 -4.78 -0.79
CA GLU A 176 -9.86 -4.24 0.48
C GLU A 176 -10.89 -4.39 1.60
N PRO A 177 -10.49 -4.30 2.90
CA PRO A 177 -11.42 -4.54 4.01
C PRO A 177 -12.52 -3.48 4.19
N LEU A 178 -12.34 -2.25 3.66
CA LEU A 178 -13.22 -1.12 3.98
C LEU A 178 -14.32 -0.85 2.95
N LEU A 179 -14.16 -1.36 1.72
CA LEU A 179 -15.09 -1.13 0.63
C LEU A 179 -15.53 -2.46 -0.01
N PRO A 180 -16.78 -2.56 -0.49
CA PRO A 180 -17.25 -3.74 -1.19
C PRO A 180 -16.50 -3.92 -2.52
N ALA A 181 -16.26 -5.18 -2.90
CA ALA A 181 -15.65 -5.55 -4.17
C ALA A 181 -16.70 -5.59 -5.29
N ASP A 182 -17.42 -4.46 -5.49
CA ASP A 182 -18.48 -4.35 -6.49
C ASP A 182 -17.89 -4.04 -7.87
N VAL A 183 -18.32 -4.80 -8.88
CA VAL A 183 -17.92 -4.58 -10.27
C VAL A 183 -18.78 -3.49 -10.88
N LYS A 184 -18.16 -2.35 -11.21
CA LYS A 184 -18.77 -1.28 -11.96
C LYS A 184 -17.80 -0.81 -13.05
N VAL A 185 -18.22 -0.89 -14.30
CA VAL A 185 -17.44 -0.41 -15.45
C VAL A 185 -18.06 0.90 -15.91
N THR A 186 -17.33 1.99 -15.79
CA THR A 186 -17.79 3.37 -16.08
C THR A 186 -17.03 4.03 -17.24
N SER A 187 -16.18 3.26 -17.93
CA SER A 187 -15.32 3.75 -19.00
C SER A 187 -15.03 2.64 -20.01
N ASP A 188 -14.45 3.00 -21.15
CA ASP A 188 -13.88 2.05 -22.11
C ASP A 188 -12.71 1.25 -21.57
N ILE A 189 -12.15 1.65 -20.41
CA ILE A 189 -11.21 0.85 -19.65
C ILE A 189 -11.81 0.43 -18.31
N ALA A 190 -11.34 -0.71 -17.75
CA ALA A 190 -11.60 -1.12 -16.39
C ALA A 190 -10.29 -1.18 -15.60
N TYR A 191 -10.36 -0.92 -14.30
CA TYR A 191 -9.20 -0.89 -13.41
C TYR A 191 -9.49 -1.66 -12.12
N ILE A 192 -8.67 -2.68 -11.82
CA ILE A 192 -8.85 -3.55 -10.65
C ILE A 192 -7.59 -3.50 -9.79
N ARG A 193 -7.76 -3.42 -8.48
CA ARG A 193 -6.65 -3.48 -7.52
C ARG A 193 -6.93 -4.42 -6.36
N TRP A 194 -6.06 -5.40 -6.18
CA TRP A 194 -6.08 -6.34 -5.05
C TRP A 194 -5.12 -5.86 -3.97
N HIS A 195 -5.66 -5.27 -2.90
CA HIS A 195 -4.86 -4.72 -1.79
C HIS A 195 -4.56 -5.76 -0.70
N GLY A 196 -5.39 -6.79 -0.58
CA GLY A 196 -5.36 -7.74 0.51
C GLY A 196 -6.48 -7.51 1.52
N ARG A 197 -6.82 -8.56 2.26
CA ARG A 197 -7.93 -8.62 3.23
C ARG A 197 -7.44 -8.78 4.67
N GLY A 198 -6.12 -8.59 4.89
CA GLY A 198 -5.49 -8.75 6.19
C GLY A 198 -5.74 -7.59 7.15
N GLU A 199 -5.29 -7.78 8.39
CA GLU A 199 -5.12 -6.68 9.33
C GLU A 199 -4.01 -5.74 8.84
N TYR A 200 -4.01 -4.51 9.36
CA TYR A 200 -3.03 -3.50 8.96
C TYR A 200 -1.56 -3.98 9.16
N PRO A 201 -0.66 -3.88 8.14
CA PRO A 201 -0.90 -3.31 6.81
C PRO A 201 -1.51 -4.34 5.84
N TRP A 202 -2.64 -4.01 5.27
CA TRP A 202 -3.44 -4.89 4.38
C TRP A 202 -2.63 -5.52 3.25
N TYR A 203 -1.62 -4.84 2.75
CA TYR A 203 -0.73 -5.30 1.68
C TYR A 203 0.15 -6.50 2.05
N ASN A 204 0.29 -6.82 3.33
CA ASN A 204 0.95 -8.04 3.79
C ASN A 204 -0.04 -9.20 3.87
N TYR A 205 -0.63 -9.52 2.75
CA TYR A 205 -1.68 -10.53 2.61
C TYR A 205 -1.36 -11.49 1.48
N HIS A 206 -1.48 -12.77 1.76
CA HIS A 206 -1.34 -13.83 0.78
C HIS A 206 -2.72 -14.38 0.46
N TYR A 207 -3.28 -13.97 -0.70
CA TYR A 207 -4.56 -14.50 -1.15
C TYR A 207 -4.52 -16.01 -1.25
N LYS A 208 -5.54 -16.66 -0.73
CA LYS A 208 -5.79 -18.08 -0.91
C LYS A 208 -6.40 -18.35 -2.29
N THR A 209 -6.28 -19.59 -2.75
CA THR A 209 -6.83 -20.02 -4.04
C THR A 209 -8.32 -19.73 -4.16
N GLU A 210 -9.10 -20.08 -3.12
CA GLU A 210 -10.54 -19.90 -3.06
C GLU A 210 -10.98 -18.44 -3.10
N GLU A 211 -10.14 -17.53 -2.61
CA GLU A 211 -10.38 -16.09 -2.67
C GLU A 211 -10.16 -15.53 -4.08
N LEU A 212 -9.15 -16.04 -4.78
CA LEU A 212 -8.88 -15.69 -6.17
C LEU A 212 -9.92 -16.29 -7.12
N GLU A 213 -10.39 -17.49 -6.89
CA GLU A 213 -11.47 -18.11 -7.67
C GLU A 213 -12.74 -17.28 -7.67
N GLN A 214 -13.09 -16.62 -6.55
CA GLN A 214 -14.21 -15.69 -6.46
C GLN A 214 -14.05 -14.46 -7.35
N TRP A 215 -12.82 -14.10 -7.71
CA TRP A 215 -12.51 -12.98 -8.57
C TRP A 215 -12.53 -13.31 -10.06
N VAL A 216 -12.40 -14.58 -10.45
CA VAL A 216 -12.40 -15.00 -11.86
C VAL A 216 -13.62 -14.45 -12.61
N PRO A 217 -14.88 -14.72 -12.18
CA PRO A 217 -16.05 -14.21 -12.88
C PRO A 217 -16.13 -12.68 -12.91
N LYS A 218 -15.63 -12.00 -11.88
CA LYS A 218 -15.58 -10.54 -11.83
C LYS A 218 -14.59 -9.95 -12.84
N VAL A 219 -13.44 -10.60 -13.02
CA VAL A 219 -12.45 -10.20 -14.03
C VAL A 219 -13.01 -10.45 -15.43
N GLU A 220 -13.62 -11.59 -15.66
CA GLU A 220 -14.27 -11.91 -16.96
C GLU A 220 -15.38 -10.90 -17.28
N GLU A 221 -16.18 -10.49 -16.30
CA GLU A 221 -17.20 -9.47 -16.47
C GLU A 221 -16.60 -8.13 -16.92
N THR A 222 -15.47 -7.69 -16.31
CA THR A 222 -14.80 -6.44 -16.70
C THR A 222 -14.21 -6.53 -18.11
N VAL A 223 -13.62 -7.66 -18.46
CA VAL A 223 -13.05 -7.91 -19.82
C VAL A 223 -14.14 -7.89 -20.88
N ASN A 224 -15.34 -8.37 -20.58
CA ASN A 224 -16.48 -8.36 -21.50
C ASN A 224 -17.11 -6.96 -21.67
N LYS A 225 -16.91 -6.06 -20.70
CA LYS A 225 -17.53 -4.72 -20.69
C LYS A 225 -16.58 -3.59 -21.10
N ALA A 226 -15.27 -3.79 -21.04
CA ALA A 226 -14.26 -2.79 -21.33
C ALA A 226 -13.35 -3.21 -22.48
N GLU A 227 -12.84 -2.27 -23.26
CA GLU A 227 -11.84 -2.52 -24.32
C GLU A 227 -10.51 -3.01 -23.72
N THR A 228 -10.12 -2.47 -22.57
CA THR A 228 -8.92 -2.90 -21.83
C THR A 228 -9.19 -2.92 -20.33
N THR A 229 -8.90 -4.05 -19.70
CA THR A 229 -8.93 -4.22 -18.24
C THR A 229 -7.50 -4.26 -17.70
N PHE A 230 -7.19 -3.33 -16.79
CA PHE A 230 -5.95 -3.30 -16.03
C PHE A 230 -6.18 -3.90 -14.64
N GLY A 231 -5.36 -4.86 -14.23
CA GLY A 231 -5.45 -5.47 -12.93
C GLY A 231 -4.10 -5.53 -12.20
N TYR A 232 -4.04 -4.97 -11.00
CA TYR A 232 -2.78 -4.85 -10.25
C TYR A 232 -2.88 -5.43 -8.84
N PHE A 233 -2.01 -6.40 -8.57
CA PHE A 233 -1.80 -6.94 -7.23
C PHE A 233 -0.90 -6.01 -6.42
N ASN A 234 -1.44 -5.45 -5.33
CA ASN A 234 -0.74 -4.51 -4.45
C ASN A 234 -0.30 -5.14 -3.11
N ASN A 235 -0.57 -6.41 -2.89
CA ASN A 235 -0.11 -7.20 -1.75
C ASN A 235 1.38 -7.59 -1.91
N HIS A 236 2.24 -6.61 -2.01
CA HIS A 236 3.62 -6.72 -2.49
C HIS A 236 4.61 -7.43 -1.54
N TYR A 237 4.25 -7.67 -0.28
CA TYR A 237 5.13 -8.35 0.68
C TYR A 237 5.49 -9.77 0.22
N HIS A 238 6.73 -10.18 0.47
CA HIS A 238 7.22 -11.55 0.25
C HIS A 238 7.01 -12.11 -1.17
N ALA A 239 6.84 -11.27 -2.17
CA ALA A 239 6.45 -11.63 -3.53
C ALA A 239 5.05 -12.26 -3.64
N TYR A 240 4.16 -12.06 -2.67
CA TYR A 240 2.77 -12.53 -2.75
C TYR A 240 2.03 -11.95 -3.95
N ALA A 241 2.25 -10.66 -4.27
CA ALA A 241 1.66 -10.05 -5.46
C ALA A 241 2.03 -10.79 -6.75
N VAL A 242 3.29 -11.18 -6.91
CA VAL A 242 3.78 -11.95 -8.06
C VAL A 242 3.12 -13.32 -8.12
N LYS A 243 3.09 -14.04 -6.99
CA LYS A 243 2.48 -15.37 -6.89
C LYS A 243 0.99 -15.31 -7.23
N ASN A 244 0.24 -14.42 -6.56
CA ASN A 244 -1.21 -14.32 -6.76
C ASN A 244 -1.58 -13.81 -8.16
N CYS A 245 -0.77 -12.93 -8.75
CA CYS A 245 -0.96 -12.52 -10.14
C CYS A 245 -0.83 -13.71 -11.12
N PHE A 246 0.17 -14.56 -10.94
CA PHE A 246 0.30 -15.78 -11.75
C PHE A 246 -0.82 -16.80 -11.49
N GLU A 247 -1.31 -16.91 -10.26
CA GLU A 247 -2.44 -17.78 -9.94
C GLU A 247 -3.71 -17.30 -10.65
N MET A 248 -3.98 -16.00 -10.63
CA MET A 248 -5.10 -15.42 -11.37
C MET A 248 -4.95 -15.63 -12.89
N MET A 249 -3.75 -15.41 -13.45
CA MET A 249 -3.49 -15.68 -14.87
C MET A 249 -3.71 -17.15 -15.25
N ASP A 250 -3.37 -18.08 -14.35
CA ASP A 250 -3.54 -19.52 -14.58
C ASP A 250 -5.03 -19.90 -14.54
N MET A 251 -5.79 -19.38 -13.58
CA MET A 251 -7.24 -19.59 -13.46
C MET A 251 -7.99 -19.06 -14.68
N LEU A 252 -7.55 -17.93 -15.24
CA LEU A 252 -8.11 -17.31 -16.45
C LEU A 252 -7.58 -17.95 -17.76
N GLY A 253 -6.69 -18.93 -17.68
CA GLY A 253 -6.16 -19.61 -18.86
C GLY A 253 -5.22 -18.78 -19.74
N ILE A 254 -4.72 -17.63 -19.25
CA ILE A 254 -3.88 -16.69 -20.02
C ILE A 254 -2.39 -16.76 -19.67
N ILE A 255 -2.00 -17.62 -18.75
CA ILE A 255 -0.60 -17.79 -18.32
C ILE A 255 0.25 -18.46 -19.38
N THR A 256 1.41 -17.89 -19.71
CA THR A 256 2.35 -18.46 -20.69
C THR A 256 3.22 -19.56 -20.06
N PRO A 257 3.84 -20.47 -20.88
CA PRO A 257 4.76 -21.47 -20.36
C PRO A 257 5.93 -20.88 -19.55
N GLN A 258 6.49 -19.74 -19.97
CA GLN A 258 7.53 -19.03 -19.24
C GLN A 258 7.03 -18.55 -17.86
N GLN A 259 5.82 -18.01 -17.81
CA GLN A 259 5.21 -17.54 -16.56
C GLN A 259 4.90 -18.71 -15.62
N LYS A 260 4.46 -19.87 -16.15
CA LYS A 260 4.24 -21.09 -15.35
C LYS A 260 5.53 -21.53 -14.65
N GLU A 261 6.65 -21.48 -15.34
CA GLU A 261 7.95 -21.83 -14.76
C GLU A 261 8.36 -20.85 -13.65
N VAL A 262 8.16 -19.54 -13.87
CA VAL A 262 8.41 -18.53 -12.82
C VAL A 262 7.47 -18.72 -11.63
N LYS A 263 6.17 -18.96 -11.88
CA LYS A 263 5.17 -19.28 -10.84
C LYS A 263 5.62 -20.46 -9.97
N ARG A 264 6.07 -21.55 -10.61
CA ARG A 264 6.56 -22.76 -9.92
C ARG A 264 7.73 -22.39 -8.98
N ARG A 265 8.73 -21.68 -9.48
CA ARG A 265 9.91 -21.25 -8.70
C ARG A 265 9.53 -20.35 -7.53
N VAL A 266 8.63 -19.38 -7.74
CA VAL A 266 8.14 -18.49 -6.68
C VAL A 266 7.40 -19.29 -5.60
N LYS A 267 6.54 -20.22 -6.01
CA LYS A 267 5.79 -21.11 -5.10
C LYS A 267 6.74 -21.95 -4.26
N GLU A 268 7.67 -22.67 -4.88
CA GLU A 268 8.65 -23.52 -4.22
C GLU A 268 9.52 -22.72 -3.22
N TYR A 269 9.96 -21.52 -3.61
CA TYR A 269 10.71 -20.65 -2.70
C TYR A 269 9.89 -20.24 -1.46
N LEU A 270 8.63 -19.90 -1.65
CA LEU A 270 7.75 -19.49 -0.54
C LEU A 270 7.39 -20.67 0.38
N GLU A 271 7.24 -21.88 -0.18
CA GLU A 271 6.97 -23.11 0.57
C GLU A 271 8.21 -23.63 1.31
N ALA A 272 9.39 -23.56 0.67
CA ALA A 272 10.66 -23.93 1.28
C ALA A 272 11.12 -22.95 2.37
N ARG A 273 10.55 -21.74 2.38
CA ARG A 273 10.84 -20.77 3.43
C ARG A 273 10.32 -21.34 4.75
N PRO A 274 11.16 -21.60 5.77
CA PRO A 274 10.63 -21.96 7.08
C PRO A 274 9.59 -20.91 7.43
N LYS A 275 8.35 -21.36 7.79
CA LYS A 275 7.34 -20.44 8.35
C LYS A 275 8.10 -19.61 9.36
N ALA A 276 8.23 -18.30 9.13
CA ALA A 276 9.02 -17.45 10.00
C ALA A 276 8.57 -17.80 11.42
N PRO A 277 9.48 -18.27 12.30
CA PRO A 277 9.08 -18.48 13.66
C PRO A 277 8.39 -17.18 14.11
N PRO A 278 7.34 -17.26 14.94
CA PRO A 278 6.71 -16.04 15.44
C PRO A 278 7.84 -15.08 15.79
N PRO A 279 7.81 -13.82 15.34
CA PRO A 279 8.95 -12.92 15.41
C PRO A 279 9.53 -13.02 16.79
N LYS A 280 10.76 -13.56 16.90
CA LYS A 280 11.40 -13.69 18.19
C LYS A 280 11.42 -12.30 18.78
N PRO A 281 10.94 -12.09 20.01
CA PRO A 281 11.12 -10.84 20.71
C PRO A 281 12.57 -10.43 20.52
N SER A 282 12.84 -9.15 20.24
CA SER A 282 14.18 -8.71 19.86
C SER A 282 15.21 -9.38 20.77
N LEU A 283 16.30 -9.90 20.22
CA LEU A 283 17.36 -10.57 20.99
C LEU A 283 17.77 -9.76 22.25
N ALA A 284 17.71 -8.44 22.17
CA ALA A 284 17.89 -7.53 23.30
C ALA A 284 16.93 -7.81 24.46
N LEU A 285 15.69 -8.21 24.17
CA LEU A 285 14.67 -8.46 25.21
C LEU A 285 14.85 -9.81 25.92
N THR A 286 15.39 -10.83 25.29
CA THR A 286 15.62 -12.15 25.90
C THR A 286 16.95 -12.24 26.64
N ALA A 287 17.82 -11.24 26.52
CA ALA A 287 19.17 -11.23 27.05
C ALA A 287 19.25 -10.83 28.55
N PHE A 288 18.20 -10.22 29.11
CA PHE A 288 18.25 -9.68 30.48
C PHE A 288 17.26 -10.38 31.43
N MET A 289 17.71 -10.69 32.63
CA MET A 289 16.85 -11.21 33.70
C MET A 289 15.98 -10.07 34.28
N PRO A 290 14.81 -10.35 34.86
CA PRO A 290 13.94 -9.34 35.47
C PRO A 290 14.64 -8.43 36.47
N GLU A 291 15.58 -8.96 37.24
CA GLU A 291 16.37 -8.21 38.23
C GLU A 291 17.32 -7.21 37.59
N GLU A 292 17.91 -7.56 36.44
CA GLU A 292 18.76 -6.66 35.69
C GLU A 292 17.94 -5.50 35.09
N ILE A 293 16.77 -5.79 34.55
CA ILE A 293 15.81 -4.79 34.01
C ILE A 293 15.42 -3.79 35.09
N ASN A 294 15.16 -4.25 36.32
CA ASN A 294 14.80 -3.37 37.42
C ASN A 294 15.94 -2.43 37.90
N ARG A 295 17.20 -2.76 37.58
CA ARG A 295 18.37 -1.92 37.88
C ARG A 295 18.72 -0.95 36.72
N MET A 296 18.15 -1.13 35.56
CA MET A 296 18.43 -0.29 34.37
C MET A 296 17.78 1.09 34.49
N GLY A 297 18.49 2.11 34.01
CA GLY A 297 17.97 3.46 33.85
C GLY A 297 17.11 3.62 32.56
N PHE A 298 16.41 4.74 32.47
CA PHE A 298 15.49 5.05 31.38
C PHE A 298 16.12 4.89 29.99
N LYS A 299 17.35 5.43 29.81
CA LYS A 299 18.04 5.39 28.50
C LYS A 299 18.38 3.97 28.06
N ASP A 300 18.76 3.11 28.99
CA ASP A 300 19.16 1.73 28.69
C ASP A 300 17.94 0.87 28.40
N LEU A 301 16.87 1.02 29.19
CA LEU A 301 15.59 0.36 28.93
C LEU A 301 15.01 0.79 27.57
N LEU A 302 15.07 2.07 27.24
CA LEU A 302 14.58 2.55 25.95
C LEU A 302 15.33 1.93 24.76
N ARG A 303 16.65 1.66 24.92
CA ARG A 303 17.47 0.96 23.91
C ARG A 303 17.12 -0.51 23.72
N ILE A 304 16.53 -1.13 24.73
CA ILE A 304 15.99 -2.49 24.61
C ILE A 304 14.81 -2.53 23.63
N PHE A 305 13.96 -1.49 23.68
CA PHE A 305 12.74 -1.41 22.88
C PHE A 305 12.90 -0.61 21.58
N MET A 306 14.02 0.11 21.40
CA MET A 306 14.25 0.97 20.24
C MET A 306 15.70 0.92 19.77
N ASP A 307 15.92 0.81 18.47
CA ASP A 307 17.24 1.02 17.89
C ASP A 307 17.67 2.50 17.91
N ASN A 308 18.99 2.75 17.79
CA ASN A 308 19.56 4.09 17.81
C ASN A 308 18.98 5.04 16.75
N ARG A 309 18.58 4.51 15.60
CA ARG A 309 17.96 5.30 14.50
C ARG A 309 16.56 5.76 14.89
N ARG A 310 15.76 4.91 15.53
CA ARG A 310 14.43 5.26 16.03
C ARG A 310 14.53 6.25 17.21
N ILE A 311 15.49 6.05 18.14
CA ILE A 311 15.75 6.98 19.23
C ILE A 311 16.10 8.37 18.69
N LYS A 312 17.02 8.47 17.70
CA LYS A 312 17.36 9.75 17.05
C LYS A 312 16.14 10.43 16.41
N ARG A 313 15.29 9.64 15.75
CA ARG A 313 14.05 10.16 15.14
C ARG A 313 13.01 10.59 16.16
N ALA A 314 12.90 9.91 17.29
CA ALA A 314 12.02 10.29 18.40
C ALA A 314 12.47 11.62 19.01
N LYS A 315 13.74 11.79 19.28
CA LYS A 315 14.34 13.07 19.76
C LYS A 315 14.13 14.23 18.78
N GLY A 316 14.03 13.96 17.47
CA GLY A 316 13.77 14.98 16.45
C GLY A 316 12.30 15.41 16.35
N ILE A 317 11.38 14.82 17.11
CA ILE A 317 10.00 15.30 17.22
C ILE A 317 9.99 16.40 18.27
N LYS A 318 9.45 17.56 17.92
CA LYS A 318 9.38 18.72 18.85
C LYS A 318 8.38 18.46 19.97
N ASP A 319 8.60 19.05 21.13
CA ASP A 319 7.74 18.83 22.31
C ASP A 319 6.33 19.39 22.09
N GLU A 320 6.20 20.49 21.37
CA GLU A 320 4.91 21.08 20.94
C GLU A 320 4.07 20.18 20.01
N GLU A 321 4.70 19.16 19.40
CA GLU A 321 4.01 18.16 18.58
C GLU A 321 3.46 16.98 19.41
N VAL A 322 3.68 17.00 20.75
CA VAL A 322 3.21 15.97 21.69
C VAL A 322 2.18 16.58 22.63
N LYS A 323 1.02 15.95 22.70
CA LYS A 323 -0.03 16.32 23.67
C LYS A 323 -0.26 15.12 24.58
N LEU A 324 0.22 15.22 25.81
CA LEU A 324 -0.10 14.26 26.86
C LEU A 324 -1.49 14.60 27.38
N GLN A 325 -2.44 13.69 27.24
CA GLN A 325 -3.84 13.84 27.63
C GLN A 325 -4.10 13.24 29.01
N GLU A 326 -3.47 12.09 29.29
CA GLU A 326 -3.54 11.38 30.54
C GLU A 326 -2.19 10.72 30.82
N VAL A 327 -1.65 10.91 31.99
CA VAL A 327 -0.41 10.25 32.45
C VAL A 327 -0.60 9.85 33.88
N THR A 328 -0.77 8.56 34.10
CA THR A 328 -0.86 7.93 35.44
C THR A 328 0.05 6.71 35.49
N SER A 329 0.18 6.06 36.63
CA SER A 329 0.91 4.79 36.78
C SER A 329 0.30 3.64 35.94
N ASP A 330 -0.99 3.74 35.63
CA ASP A 330 -1.75 2.67 34.99
C ASP A 330 -2.23 2.99 33.56
N HIS A 331 -2.32 4.27 33.23
CA HIS A 331 -2.79 4.70 31.90
C HIS A 331 -1.98 5.87 31.36
N VAL A 332 -1.63 5.79 30.09
CA VAL A 332 -1.06 6.89 29.32
C VAL A 332 -1.87 7.06 28.04
N LYS A 333 -2.38 8.27 27.83
CA LYS A 333 -2.99 8.66 26.56
C LYS A 333 -2.31 9.90 26.02
N ALA A 334 -1.86 9.84 24.79
CA ALA A 334 -1.17 10.95 24.14
C ALA A 334 -1.45 10.98 22.65
N THR A 335 -1.29 12.17 22.05
CA THR A 335 -1.19 12.32 20.62
C THR A 335 0.17 12.90 20.25
N VAL A 336 0.79 12.34 19.21
CA VAL A 336 2.04 12.83 18.63
C VAL A 336 1.77 13.19 17.20
N ARG A 337 1.78 14.50 16.88
CA ARG A 337 1.26 15.01 15.60
C ARG A 337 -0.21 14.61 15.43
N ARG A 338 -0.51 13.71 14.50
CA ARG A 338 -1.85 13.18 14.24
C ARG A 338 -2.05 11.74 14.74
N TYR A 339 -1.07 11.17 15.40
CA TYR A 339 -1.08 9.76 15.80
C TYR A 339 -1.41 9.60 17.28
N HIS A 340 -2.23 8.61 17.58
CA HIS A 340 -2.64 8.29 18.96
C HIS A 340 -1.69 7.25 19.57
N VAL A 341 -1.37 7.42 20.82
CA VAL A 341 -0.64 6.46 21.64
C VAL A 341 -1.43 6.25 22.92
N ALA A 342 -1.76 5.00 23.21
CA ALA A 342 -2.31 4.62 24.50
C ALA A 342 -1.50 3.47 25.09
N ILE A 343 -1.18 3.56 26.38
CA ILE A 343 -0.54 2.50 27.16
C ILE A 343 -1.46 2.21 28.34
N ASP A 344 -2.01 1.01 28.36
CA ASP A 344 -2.82 0.50 29.46
C ASP A 344 -2.00 -0.54 30.20
N VAL A 345 -1.48 -0.12 31.36
CA VAL A 345 -0.56 -0.91 32.15
C VAL A 345 -1.28 -2.05 32.86
N SER A 346 -2.53 -1.82 33.28
CA SER A 346 -3.36 -2.82 33.96
C SER A 346 -3.72 -3.98 33.04
N ASN A 347 -4.07 -3.68 31.78
CA ASN A 347 -4.38 -4.67 30.76
C ASN A 347 -3.15 -5.10 29.95
N ARG A 348 -1.97 -4.55 30.22
CA ARG A 348 -0.71 -4.86 29.51
C ARG A 348 -0.81 -4.63 28.01
N LEU A 349 -1.34 -3.49 27.62
CA LEU A 349 -1.68 -3.18 26.24
C LEU A 349 -1.03 -1.87 25.80
N ILE A 350 -0.42 -1.88 24.61
CA ILE A 350 0.06 -0.67 23.93
C ILE A 350 -0.63 -0.54 22.60
N LEU A 351 -1.34 0.57 22.42
CA LEU A 351 -2.11 0.89 21.22
C LEU A 351 -1.49 2.06 20.48
N HIS A 352 -1.33 1.93 19.17
CA HIS A 352 -0.83 3.02 18.35
C HIS A 352 -1.22 2.86 16.86
N ASP A 353 -1.30 3.98 16.11
CA ASP A 353 -1.87 4.04 14.76
C ASP A 353 -0.91 4.51 13.65
N CYS A 354 0.40 4.62 13.90
CA CYS A 354 1.32 5.01 12.82
C CYS A 354 1.72 3.84 11.91
N ALA A 355 2.05 4.16 10.66
CA ALA A 355 2.48 3.16 9.68
C ALA A 355 3.73 2.32 10.07
N ASP A 356 4.59 2.83 10.96
CA ASP A 356 5.76 2.08 11.43
C ASP A 356 5.40 1.11 12.56
N TRP A 357 4.24 1.29 13.20
CA TRP A 357 3.78 0.46 14.32
C TRP A 357 3.56 -0.99 13.93
N SER A 358 3.00 -1.24 12.75
CA SER A 358 2.80 -2.58 12.22
C SER A 358 4.08 -3.41 12.06
N ARG A 359 5.24 -2.75 11.94
CA ARG A 359 6.56 -3.39 11.90
C ARG A 359 7.17 -3.55 13.29
N CYS A 360 6.82 -2.66 14.22
CA CYS A 360 7.38 -2.62 15.56
C CYS A 360 6.63 -3.54 16.51
N ALA A 361 5.31 -3.52 16.47
CA ALA A 361 4.44 -4.25 17.36
C ALA A 361 4.69 -5.77 17.39
N PRO A 362 4.80 -6.47 16.25
CA PRO A 362 5.03 -7.92 16.24
C PRO A 362 6.36 -8.36 16.87
N VAL A 363 7.34 -7.46 16.96
CA VAL A 363 8.65 -7.73 17.54
C VAL A 363 8.83 -7.04 18.90
N MET A 364 7.73 -6.54 19.48
CA MET A 364 7.70 -5.82 20.77
C MET A 364 8.70 -4.66 20.82
N GLN A 365 8.81 -3.91 19.74
CA GLN A 365 9.62 -2.69 19.65
C GLN A 365 8.76 -1.45 19.56
N PHE A 366 9.26 -0.33 20.05
CA PHE A 366 8.58 0.94 19.91
C PHE A 366 8.95 1.64 18.59
N CYS A 367 7.97 2.28 18.00
CA CYS A 367 8.20 3.26 16.96
C CYS A 367 8.68 4.60 17.59
N LYS A 368 9.09 5.53 16.74
CA LYS A 368 9.54 6.86 17.19
C LYS A 368 8.48 7.65 17.98
N HIS A 369 7.17 7.42 17.72
CA HIS A 369 6.10 8.16 18.39
C HIS A 369 5.87 7.64 19.82
N VAL A 370 5.76 6.32 20.00
CA VAL A 370 5.68 5.70 21.33
C VAL A 370 6.93 6.07 22.15
N GLY A 371 8.12 5.97 21.56
CA GLY A 371 9.35 6.40 22.21
C GLY A 371 9.35 7.88 22.57
N LYS A 372 8.79 8.76 21.72
CA LYS A 372 8.67 10.19 22.03
C LYS A 372 7.72 10.47 23.18
N VAL A 373 6.57 9.77 23.26
CA VAL A 373 5.66 9.90 24.40
C VAL A 373 6.38 9.56 25.70
N LEU A 374 7.07 8.42 25.75
CA LEU A 374 7.84 8.01 26.93
C LEU A 374 8.96 9.01 27.29
N MET A 375 9.58 9.67 26.30
CA MET A 375 10.58 10.72 26.53
C MET A 375 9.98 12.05 26.98
N SER A 376 8.68 12.27 26.79
CA SER A 376 7.98 13.52 27.12
C SER A 376 7.18 13.42 28.42
N MET A 377 7.13 12.23 29.04
CA MET A 377 6.54 11.98 30.35
C MET A 377 7.54 12.27 31.46
N PRO A 378 7.08 12.42 32.71
CA PRO A 378 7.97 12.36 33.88
C PRO A 378 8.79 11.06 33.86
N GLU A 379 10.09 11.17 34.16
CA GLU A 379 11.02 10.05 33.96
C GLU A 379 10.69 8.85 34.86
N GLU A 380 10.19 9.09 36.05
CA GLU A 380 9.85 8.03 37.02
C GLU A 380 8.68 7.17 36.54
N GLU A 381 7.62 7.76 35.97
CA GLU A 381 6.48 7.07 35.40
C GLU A 381 6.89 6.30 34.15
N ALA A 382 7.64 6.93 33.26
CA ALA A 382 8.14 6.29 32.06
C ALA A 382 9.05 5.09 32.39
N LEU A 383 9.89 5.22 33.39
CA LEU A 383 10.79 4.18 33.89
C LEU A 383 10.00 3.02 34.50
N SER A 384 8.97 3.31 35.30
CA SER A 384 8.09 2.30 35.90
C SER A 384 7.40 1.47 34.82
N ILE A 385 6.82 2.13 33.80
CA ILE A 385 6.16 1.47 32.66
C ILE A 385 7.15 0.61 31.88
N LEU A 386 8.33 1.14 31.56
CA LEU A 386 9.36 0.39 30.82
C LEU A 386 9.83 -0.86 31.57
N ARG A 387 9.99 -0.77 32.88
CA ARG A 387 10.35 -1.91 33.74
C ARG A 387 9.26 -2.98 33.73
N ARG A 388 8.00 -2.60 33.84
CA ARG A 388 6.87 -3.54 33.76
C ARG A 388 6.80 -4.21 32.40
N ILE A 389 6.94 -3.45 31.33
CA ILE A 389 6.98 -4.04 29.97
C ILE A 389 8.16 -4.99 29.84
N GLY A 390 9.32 -4.64 30.37
CA GLY A 390 10.53 -5.45 30.28
C GLY A 390 10.47 -6.74 31.12
N THR A 391 9.94 -6.69 32.33
CA THR A 391 9.87 -7.83 33.26
C THR A 391 8.71 -8.79 32.94
N GLU A 392 7.59 -8.26 32.41
CA GLU A 392 6.38 -9.01 32.11
C GLU A 392 6.16 -9.23 30.60
N ARG A 393 7.20 -9.25 29.80
CA ARG A 393 7.18 -9.22 28.31
C ARG A 393 6.14 -10.14 27.66
N GLY A 394 6.09 -11.38 28.10
CA GLY A 394 5.19 -12.40 27.52
C GLY A 394 3.71 -12.15 27.77
N LYS A 395 3.39 -11.14 28.58
CA LYS A 395 2.02 -10.78 28.96
C LYS A 395 1.53 -9.51 28.27
N TRP A 396 2.41 -8.77 27.61
CA TRP A 396 2.08 -7.50 26.95
C TRP A 396 1.66 -7.73 25.49
N GLU A 397 0.64 -6.99 25.08
CA GLU A 397 0.16 -6.97 23.72
C GLU A 397 0.37 -5.59 23.10
N PHE A 398 0.91 -5.56 21.89
CA PHE A 398 1.13 -4.36 21.09
C PHE A 398 0.16 -4.42 19.92
N LYS A 399 -0.86 -3.56 19.92
CA LYS A 399 -1.98 -3.62 18.98
C LYS A 399 -2.18 -2.30 18.23
N PRO A 400 -2.84 -2.31 17.08
CA PRO A 400 -3.31 -1.09 16.44
C PRO A 400 -4.29 -0.33 17.35
N TYR A 401 -4.19 1.00 17.36
CA TYR A 401 -5.18 1.86 17.98
C TYR A 401 -6.40 1.93 17.05
N VAL A 402 -7.54 1.50 17.55
CA VAL A 402 -8.85 1.62 16.87
C VAL A 402 -9.62 2.66 17.66
N ALA A 403 -9.94 3.78 16.99
CA ALA A 403 -10.71 4.89 17.59
C ALA A 403 -12.19 4.56 17.67
#